data_3b72c335215865a11710545b8618dd20
#
_entry.id   3b72c335215865a11710545b8618dd20
#
_cell.length_a   1.000
_cell.length_b   1.000
_cell.length_c   1.000
_cell.angle_alpha   90.00
_cell.angle_beta   90.00
_cell.angle_gamma   90.00
#
_symmetry.space_group_name_H-M   'P 1'
#
loop_
_entity.id
_entity.type
_entity.pdbx_description
1 polymer ?
#
loop_
_entity_poly.entity_id
_entity_poly.type
_entity_poly.pdbx_seq_one_letter_code
_entity_poly.pdbx_strand_id
1 'polypeptide(L)'
;MKKSFLILVLAVAVAAFNPAQTAAQTGAQTAAQTAAQAAALSIRDVPYVDLYSNASREVTPDEIYLKICLDEEPAKGKFKLADQQREVVKVLKALEIPVENLTVYDMESDLHRYILKKNQTYAKKVLLLKVGSAEQMANVLERLNAINIPDVEFSGSKVSDKLQEQVKEELMVEATQKAKRSATILAENVGAHLGRPLMVENTFSYSPRNGVLRTKAFAPAGYLLNSAEDSVYQEESVEIAKSQISVNIHFRFELK
;
A
#
# COMPACT_ATOMS: atom_id res chain seq x y z
N MET A 1 63.38 15.51 -12.86
CA MET A 1 63.44 16.62 -13.84
C MET A 1 62.41 16.40 -14.90
N LYS A 2 61.44 17.21 -15.02
CA LYS A 2 60.72 17.79 -16.16
C LYS A 2 59.31 18.15 -15.69
N LYS A 3 59.16 19.45 -15.46
CA LYS A 3 57.90 20.15 -15.15
C LYS A 3 57.11 20.26 -16.46
N SER A 4 55.88 19.83 -16.52
CA SER A 4 54.95 20.15 -17.61
C SER A 4 53.90 21.10 -17.06
N PHE A 5 53.95 22.33 -17.53
CA PHE A 5 53.02 23.42 -17.35
C PHE A 5 51.76 23.14 -18.16
N LEU A 6 50.60 23.04 -17.50
CA LEU A 6 49.31 22.97 -18.15
C LEU A 6 48.72 24.39 -18.18
N ILE A 7 48.68 24.99 -19.37
CA ILE A 7 48.11 26.30 -19.62
C ILE A 7 46.59 26.13 -19.68
N LEU A 8 45.89 26.73 -18.70
CA LEU A 8 44.43 26.83 -18.67
C LEU A 8 44.03 28.02 -19.56
N VAL A 9 43.47 27.76 -20.74
CA VAL A 9 42.89 28.79 -21.61
C VAL A 9 41.51 29.13 -21.09
N LEU A 10 41.37 30.30 -20.46
CA LEU A 10 40.10 30.84 -20.02
C LEU A 10 39.41 31.50 -21.21
N ALA A 11 38.45 30.81 -21.82
CA ALA A 11 37.57 31.42 -22.86
C ALA A 11 36.55 32.33 -22.17
N VAL A 12 36.81 33.63 -22.24
CA VAL A 12 35.81 34.66 -21.85
C VAL A 12 34.79 34.79 -22.98
N ALA A 13 33.61 34.12 -22.78
CA ALA A 13 32.46 34.37 -23.63
C ALA A 13 31.89 35.76 -23.24
N VAL A 14 32.12 36.74 -24.07
CA VAL A 14 31.42 38.04 -23.98
C VAL A 14 29.98 37.84 -24.46
N ALA A 15 29.09 37.57 -23.50
CA ALA A 15 27.65 37.60 -23.78
C ALA A 15 27.26 39.05 -24.04
N ALA A 16 26.81 39.32 -25.25
CA ALA A 16 26.23 40.61 -25.63
C ALA A 16 24.98 40.86 -24.74
N PHE A 17 25.14 41.71 -23.77
CA PHE A 17 24.06 42.11 -22.85
C PHE A 17 23.08 42.96 -23.61
N ASN A 18 21.89 42.46 -23.90
CA ASN A 18 20.80 43.17 -24.57
C ASN A 18 19.90 43.79 -23.49
N PRO A 19 20.06 45.09 -23.14
CA PRO A 19 19.37 45.70 -21.99
C PRO A 19 17.83 45.71 -22.13
N ALA A 20 17.34 45.63 -23.34
CA ALA A 20 15.90 45.63 -23.61
C ALA A 20 15.19 44.31 -23.20
N GLN A 21 15.89 43.16 -23.29
CA GLN A 21 15.33 41.86 -22.86
C GLN A 21 15.32 41.69 -21.34
N THR A 22 16.32 42.25 -20.66
CA THR A 22 16.40 42.17 -19.18
C THR A 22 15.31 43.04 -18.53
N ALA A 23 15.03 44.21 -19.08
CA ALA A 23 13.98 45.09 -18.55
C ALA A 23 12.57 44.49 -18.70
N ALA A 24 12.29 43.80 -19.80
CA ALA A 24 11.00 43.16 -20.03
C ALA A 24 10.79 41.92 -19.09
N GLN A 25 11.82 41.14 -18.86
CA GLN A 25 11.74 40.00 -17.95
C GLN A 25 11.62 40.41 -16.48
N THR A 26 12.34 41.45 -16.05
CA THR A 26 12.26 41.99 -14.69
C THR A 26 10.89 42.62 -14.44
N GLY A 27 10.34 43.34 -15.41
CA GLY A 27 9.00 43.93 -15.30
C GLY A 27 7.88 42.91 -15.19
N ALA A 28 7.95 41.83 -15.98
CA ALA A 28 6.98 40.74 -15.93
C ALA A 28 7.04 39.96 -14.61
N GLN A 29 8.23 39.69 -14.09
CA GLN A 29 8.42 39.02 -12.79
C GLN A 29 7.92 39.88 -11.63
N THR A 30 8.22 41.19 -11.66
CA THR A 30 7.74 42.14 -10.63
C THR A 30 6.22 42.26 -10.66
N ALA A 31 5.60 42.34 -11.85
CA ALA A 31 4.16 42.40 -12.00
C ALA A 31 3.48 41.10 -11.50
N ALA A 32 4.04 39.93 -11.80
CA ALA A 32 3.54 38.67 -11.34
C ALA A 32 3.67 38.52 -9.80
N GLN A 33 4.78 38.94 -9.21
CA GLN A 33 4.96 38.95 -7.76
C GLN A 33 4.02 39.94 -7.06
N THR A 34 3.82 41.12 -7.61
CA THR A 34 2.88 42.13 -7.08
C THR A 34 1.44 41.60 -7.15
N ALA A 35 1.06 40.98 -8.28
CA ALA A 35 -0.26 40.38 -8.43
C ALA A 35 -0.47 39.20 -7.44
N ALA A 36 0.54 38.36 -7.23
CA ALA A 36 0.49 37.27 -6.25
C ALA A 36 0.40 37.79 -4.80
N GLN A 37 1.13 38.86 -4.50
CA GLN A 37 1.04 39.50 -3.18
C GLN A 37 -0.30 40.22 -2.98
N ALA A 38 -0.84 40.89 -3.97
CA ALA A 38 -2.17 41.50 -3.91
C ALA A 38 -3.27 40.46 -3.76
N ALA A 39 -3.17 39.33 -4.47
CA ALA A 39 -4.08 38.21 -4.30
C ALA A 39 -3.98 37.57 -2.89
N ALA A 40 -2.77 37.44 -2.33
CA ALA A 40 -2.55 36.95 -0.98
C ALA A 40 -3.08 37.92 0.10
N LEU A 41 -2.99 39.22 -0.13
CA LEU A 41 -3.56 40.24 0.76
C LEU A 41 -5.09 40.26 0.69
N SER A 42 -5.68 40.10 -0.51
CA SER A 42 -7.14 40.07 -0.67
C SER A 42 -7.80 38.85 0.01
N ILE A 43 -7.10 37.75 0.14
CA ILE A 43 -7.59 36.57 0.88
C ILE A 43 -7.57 36.80 2.41
N ARG A 44 -6.69 37.67 2.91
CA ARG A 44 -6.60 37.99 4.36
C ARG A 44 -7.72 38.86 4.85
N ASP A 45 -8.32 39.66 3.97
CA ASP A 45 -9.39 40.63 4.31
C ASP A 45 -10.80 40.03 4.24
N VAL A 46 -10.96 38.83 3.73
CA VAL A 46 -12.25 38.14 3.62
C VAL A 46 -12.52 37.35 4.90
N PRO A 47 -13.65 37.56 5.61
CA PRO A 47 -14.04 36.72 6.72
C PRO A 47 -14.13 35.26 6.27
N TYR A 48 -13.57 34.35 7.05
CA TYR A 48 -13.53 32.92 6.68
C TYR A 48 -13.70 32.01 7.89
N VAL A 49 -14.07 30.79 7.59
CA VAL A 49 -14.01 29.65 8.52
C VAL A 49 -13.02 28.63 8.02
N ASP A 50 -12.08 28.24 8.89
CA ASP A 50 -11.14 27.14 8.65
C ASP A 50 -11.62 25.89 9.37
N LEU A 51 -11.59 24.75 8.68
CA LEU A 51 -11.94 23.47 9.28
C LEU A 51 -11.18 22.29 8.67
N TYR A 52 -10.98 21.30 9.49
CA TYR A 52 -10.42 20.03 9.09
C TYR A 52 -11.51 18.96 9.14
N SER A 53 -11.58 18.15 8.10
CA SER A 53 -12.49 17.02 8.01
C SER A 53 -11.70 15.75 7.73
N ASN A 54 -12.10 14.70 8.42
CA ASN A 54 -11.49 13.39 8.28
C ASN A 54 -12.58 12.36 7.95
N ALA A 55 -12.26 11.46 7.04
CA ALA A 55 -12.98 10.20 6.82
C ALA A 55 -11.99 9.05 6.78
N SER A 56 -12.34 7.91 7.36
CA SER A 56 -11.49 6.73 7.39
C SER A 56 -12.31 5.46 7.32
N ARG A 57 -11.73 4.42 6.72
CA ARG A 57 -12.36 3.11 6.57
C ARG A 57 -11.35 1.99 6.75
N GLU A 58 -11.78 0.93 7.41
CA GLU A 58 -11.05 -0.32 7.43
C GLU A 58 -11.44 -1.15 6.22
N VAL A 59 -10.43 -1.61 5.47
CA VAL A 59 -10.59 -2.34 4.22
C VAL A 59 -9.92 -3.70 4.34
N THR A 60 -10.62 -4.75 3.97
CA THR A 60 -10.03 -6.09 3.89
C THR A 60 -9.11 -6.16 2.67
N PRO A 61 -7.86 -6.60 2.85
CA PRO A 61 -6.94 -6.82 1.74
C PRO A 61 -7.52 -7.79 0.70
N ASP A 62 -7.38 -7.44 -0.56
CA ASP A 62 -7.77 -8.25 -1.73
C ASP A 62 -6.56 -8.86 -2.46
N GLU A 63 -5.36 -8.62 -1.96
CA GLU A 63 -4.14 -9.29 -2.40
C GLU A 63 -3.43 -9.91 -1.19
N ILE A 64 -3.29 -11.22 -1.20
CA ILE A 64 -2.64 -12.02 -0.18
C ILE A 64 -1.50 -12.76 -0.83
N TYR A 65 -0.33 -12.74 -0.21
CA TYR A 65 0.87 -13.34 -0.75
C TYR A 65 1.32 -14.50 0.10
N LEU A 66 1.53 -15.65 -0.55
CA LEU A 66 2.05 -16.88 0.05
C LEU A 66 3.40 -17.21 -0.57
N LYS A 67 4.38 -17.56 0.25
CA LYS A 67 5.64 -18.15 -0.18
C LYS A 67 5.52 -19.66 -0.11
N ILE A 68 5.75 -20.32 -1.23
CA ILE A 68 5.75 -21.78 -1.34
C ILE A 68 7.19 -22.21 -1.52
N CYS A 69 7.74 -22.90 -0.54
CA CYS A 69 9.11 -23.40 -0.56
C CYS A 69 9.14 -24.81 -1.12
N LEU A 70 9.86 -25.01 -2.20
CA LEU A 70 10.09 -26.30 -2.84
C LEU A 70 11.52 -26.74 -2.58
N ASP A 71 11.72 -27.94 -2.00
CA ASP A 71 13.01 -28.49 -1.69
C ASP A 71 13.22 -29.87 -2.33
N GLU A 72 14.40 -30.07 -2.91
CA GLU A 72 14.87 -31.41 -3.31
C GLU A 72 15.52 -32.10 -2.12
N GLU A 73 14.73 -32.69 -1.22
CA GLU A 73 15.28 -33.46 -0.11
C GLU A 73 15.39 -34.95 -0.48
N PRO A 74 16.59 -35.53 -0.51
CA PRO A 74 16.76 -36.94 -0.90
C PRO A 74 16.07 -37.93 0.03
N ALA A 75 15.88 -37.58 1.30
CA ALA A 75 15.24 -38.43 2.29
C ALA A 75 13.75 -38.67 2.03
N LYS A 76 13.09 -37.76 1.32
CA LYS A 76 11.67 -37.86 0.93
C LYS A 76 11.43 -38.44 -0.46
N GLY A 77 12.49 -38.91 -1.11
CA GLY A 77 12.47 -39.74 -2.32
C GLY A 77 11.79 -39.08 -3.54
N LYS A 78 12.60 -38.75 -4.53
CA LYS A 78 12.23 -38.69 -5.95
C LYS A 78 11.44 -37.50 -6.50
N PHE A 79 11.01 -36.51 -5.75
CA PHE A 79 10.35 -35.35 -6.35
C PHE A 79 11.38 -34.26 -6.72
N LYS A 80 11.70 -34.17 -8.02
CA LYS A 80 12.48 -33.05 -8.56
C LYS A 80 11.68 -31.75 -8.42
N LEU A 81 12.36 -30.62 -8.22
CA LEU A 81 11.72 -29.30 -8.15
C LEU A 81 10.73 -29.04 -9.29
N ALA A 82 11.08 -29.49 -10.50
CA ALA A 82 10.22 -29.35 -11.68
C ALA A 82 8.90 -30.14 -11.56
N ASP A 83 8.92 -31.29 -10.87
CA ASP A 83 7.73 -32.09 -10.66
C ASP A 83 6.85 -31.46 -9.57
N GLN A 84 7.45 -31.01 -8.46
CA GLN A 84 6.76 -30.28 -7.42
C GLN A 84 6.09 -29.02 -7.99
N GLN A 85 6.80 -28.23 -8.80
CA GLN A 85 6.23 -27.05 -9.43
C GLN A 85 5.05 -27.39 -10.36
N ARG A 86 5.11 -28.50 -11.09
CA ARG A 86 3.99 -28.96 -11.93
C ARG A 86 2.77 -29.32 -11.09
N GLU A 87 2.97 -29.96 -9.94
CA GLU A 87 1.87 -30.28 -9.01
C GLU A 87 1.26 -29.01 -8.42
N VAL A 88 2.07 -28.02 -8.02
CA VAL A 88 1.55 -26.71 -7.60
C VAL A 88 0.67 -26.09 -8.69
N VAL A 89 1.14 -26.06 -9.94
CA VAL A 89 0.37 -25.51 -11.06
C VAL A 89 -0.95 -26.29 -11.29
N LYS A 90 -0.97 -27.61 -11.10
CA LYS A 90 -2.21 -28.39 -11.17
C LYS A 90 -3.21 -28.00 -10.08
N VAL A 91 -2.72 -27.83 -8.86
CA VAL A 91 -3.55 -27.38 -7.72
C VAL A 91 -4.16 -26.01 -8.03
N LEU A 92 -3.36 -25.04 -8.52
CA LEU A 92 -3.87 -23.71 -8.86
C LEU A 92 -4.95 -23.77 -9.94
N LYS A 93 -4.75 -24.58 -10.98
CA LYS A 93 -5.75 -24.78 -12.03
C LYS A 93 -7.03 -25.41 -11.50
N ALA A 94 -6.93 -26.37 -10.58
CA ALA A 94 -8.08 -27.01 -9.95
C ALA A 94 -8.88 -26.06 -9.04
N LEU A 95 -8.23 -25.03 -8.51
CA LEU A 95 -8.82 -23.97 -7.69
C LEU A 95 -9.21 -22.72 -8.51
N GLU A 96 -9.11 -22.80 -9.84
CA GLU A 96 -9.39 -21.69 -10.77
C GLU A 96 -8.55 -20.42 -10.50
N ILE A 97 -7.35 -20.59 -9.91
CA ILE A 97 -6.41 -19.51 -9.67
C ILE A 97 -5.54 -19.31 -10.92
N PRO A 98 -5.48 -18.10 -11.48
CA PRO A 98 -4.62 -17.81 -12.64
C PRO A 98 -3.15 -18.13 -12.36
N VAL A 99 -2.50 -18.83 -13.29
CA VAL A 99 -1.09 -19.21 -13.14
C VAL A 99 -0.17 -17.98 -13.14
N GLU A 100 -0.60 -16.89 -13.72
CA GLU A 100 0.08 -15.59 -13.72
C GLU A 100 0.26 -15.02 -12.31
N ASN A 101 -0.57 -15.44 -11.36
CA ASN A 101 -0.45 -15.09 -9.95
C ASN A 101 0.69 -15.83 -9.25
N LEU A 102 1.31 -16.84 -9.90
CA LEU A 102 2.44 -17.57 -9.39
C LEU A 102 3.74 -17.03 -10.02
N THR A 103 4.60 -16.44 -9.22
CA THR A 103 5.89 -15.91 -9.66
C THR A 103 7.04 -16.60 -8.95
N VAL A 104 8.21 -16.63 -9.57
CA VAL A 104 9.43 -17.07 -8.90
C VAL A 104 9.89 -15.92 -8.02
N TYR A 105 10.02 -16.18 -6.72
CA TYR A 105 10.52 -15.20 -5.78
C TYR A 105 12.04 -15.20 -5.82
N ASP A 106 12.61 -14.36 -6.69
CA ASP A 106 14.04 -14.14 -6.75
C ASP A 106 14.39 -13.03 -5.75
N MET A 107 14.80 -13.43 -4.54
CA MET A 107 15.44 -12.52 -3.61
C MET A 107 16.93 -12.50 -3.92
N GLU A 108 17.39 -11.49 -4.61
CA GLU A 108 18.82 -11.20 -4.89
C GLU A 108 19.69 -11.12 -3.61
N SER A 109 19.09 -11.02 -2.41
CA SER A 109 19.78 -10.92 -1.13
C SER A 109 19.74 -12.16 -0.24
N ASP A 110 18.84 -13.15 -0.50
CA ASP A 110 18.71 -14.33 0.37
C ASP A 110 18.70 -15.65 -0.37
N LEU A 111 19.59 -15.77 -1.33
CA LEU A 111 20.28 -16.95 -1.51
C LEU A 111 19.86 -18.26 -1.87
N HIS A 112 20.52 -18.63 -2.66
CA HIS A 112 21.15 -19.95 -2.69
C HIS A 112 21.87 -20.29 -1.37
N ARG A 113 21.16 -20.54 -0.25
CA ARG A 113 21.74 -21.24 0.88
C ARG A 113 21.93 -22.70 0.50
N TYR A 114 23.06 -22.97 -0.14
CA TYR A 114 23.57 -24.32 -0.21
C TYR A 114 23.97 -24.76 1.20
N ILE A 115 23.09 -25.49 1.88
CA ILE A 115 23.49 -26.15 3.13
C ILE A 115 24.32 -27.36 2.72
N LEU A 116 25.63 -27.19 2.74
CA LEU A 116 26.58 -28.29 2.57
C LEU A 116 26.51 -29.18 3.81
N LYS A 117 25.61 -30.16 3.82
CA LYS A 117 25.71 -31.33 4.71
C LYS A 117 26.26 -32.49 3.91
N LYS A 118 27.51 -32.83 4.20
CA LYS A 118 28.18 -34.03 3.66
C LYS A 118 27.96 -34.30 2.17
N ASN A 119 28.63 -33.53 1.29
CA ASN A 119 28.78 -33.80 -0.14
C ASN A 119 27.47 -33.90 -0.98
N GLN A 120 26.34 -33.38 -0.53
CA GLN A 120 25.12 -33.32 -1.32
C GLN A 120 24.62 -31.88 -1.40
N THR A 121 24.47 -31.38 -2.62
CA THR A 121 23.90 -30.06 -2.91
C THR A 121 22.41 -30.23 -3.12
N TYR A 122 21.60 -29.61 -2.28
CA TYR A 122 20.14 -29.58 -2.44
C TYR A 122 19.72 -28.29 -3.11
N ALA A 123 18.86 -28.39 -4.11
CA ALA A 123 18.28 -27.24 -4.75
C ALA A 123 17.00 -26.84 -4.01
N LYS A 124 16.85 -25.56 -3.71
CA LYS A 124 15.65 -24.96 -3.13
C LYS A 124 15.10 -23.89 -4.05
N LYS A 125 13.78 -23.84 -4.24
CA LYS A 125 13.09 -22.86 -5.04
C LYS A 125 11.94 -22.27 -4.23
N VAL A 126 11.84 -20.95 -4.19
CA VAL A 126 10.75 -20.24 -3.55
C VAL A 126 9.84 -19.63 -4.62
N LEU A 127 8.56 -19.94 -4.54
CA LEU A 127 7.53 -19.37 -5.38
C LEU A 127 6.69 -18.41 -4.56
N LEU A 128 6.27 -17.30 -5.14
CA LEU A 128 5.34 -16.34 -4.56
C LEU A 128 4.00 -16.49 -5.27
N LEU A 129 2.96 -16.83 -4.52
CA LEU A 129 1.60 -16.94 -5.00
C LEU A 129 0.76 -15.78 -4.48
N LYS A 130 0.04 -15.11 -5.37
CA LYS A 130 -0.96 -14.12 -5.03
C LYS A 130 -2.36 -14.75 -5.08
N VAL A 131 -3.13 -14.60 -4.00
CA VAL A 131 -4.55 -15.02 -3.91
C VAL A 131 -5.42 -13.85 -3.49
N GLY A 132 -6.71 -13.88 -3.84
CA GLY A 132 -7.64 -12.76 -3.66
C GLY A 132 -8.40 -12.76 -2.34
N SER A 133 -8.43 -13.88 -1.61
CA SER A 133 -9.21 -14.00 -0.37
C SER A 133 -8.59 -14.98 0.63
N ALA A 134 -8.99 -14.85 1.90
CA ALA A 134 -8.61 -15.78 2.95
C ALA A 134 -9.10 -17.20 2.69
N GLU A 135 -10.27 -17.33 2.07
CA GLU A 135 -10.85 -18.62 1.69
C GLU A 135 -10.00 -19.30 0.60
N GLN A 136 -9.63 -18.57 -0.44
CA GLN A 136 -8.71 -19.10 -1.47
C GLN A 136 -7.37 -19.53 -0.85
N MET A 137 -6.85 -18.73 0.10
CA MET A 137 -5.63 -19.08 0.82
C MET A 137 -5.79 -20.40 1.58
N ALA A 138 -6.87 -20.58 2.36
CA ALA A 138 -7.14 -21.79 3.10
C ALA A 138 -7.21 -23.02 2.17
N ASN A 139 -7.94 -22.91 1.05
CA ASN A 139 -8.06 -23.96 0.05
C ASN A 139 -6.70 -24.33 -0.59
N VAL A 140 -5.86 -23.33 -0.87
CA VAL A 140 -4.50 -23.57 -1.37
C VAL A 140 -3.65 -24.32 -0.36
N LEU A 141 -3.65 -23.88 0.91
CA LEU A 141 -2.89 -24.55 1.99
C LEU A 141 -3.31 -26.00 2.16
N GLU A 142 -4.61 -26.29 2.19
CA GLU A 142 -5.15 -27.64 2.31
C GLU A 142 -4.69 -28.53 1.14
N ARG A 143 -4.84 -28.05 -0.11
CA ARG A 143 -4.47 -28.80 -1.30
C ARG A 143 -2.98 -29.04 -1.43
N LEU A 144 -2.15 -28.05 -1.09
CA LEU A 144 -0.69 -28.21 -1.11
C LEU A 144 -0.22 -29.18 -0.05
N ASN A 145 -0.81 -29.14 1.14
CA ASN A 145 -0.53 -30.12 2.20
C ASN A 145 -0.90 -31.55 1.76
N ALA A 146 -2.02 -31.74 1.09
CA ALA A 146 -2.48 -33.04 0.58
C ALA A 146 -1.50 -33.67 -0.43
N ILE A 147 -0.71 -32.88 -1.14
CA ILE A 147 0.32 -33.34 -2.09
C ILE A 147 1.74 -33.33 -1.50
N ASN A 148 1.87 -33.22 -0.18
CA ASN A 148 3.14 -33.19 0.56
C ASN A 148 4.03 -32.00 0.21
N ILE A 149 3.45 -30.82 0.00
CA ILE A 149 4.12 -29.51 -0.09
C ILE A 149 3.63 -28.66 1.11
N PRO A 150 4.06 -28.97 2.35
CA PRO A 150 3.57 -28.29 3.54
C PRO A 150 4.29 -26.97 3.85
N ASP A 151 5.44 -26.73 3.22
CA ASP A 151 6.26 -25.54 3.50
C ASP A 151 5.72 -24.31 2.75
N VAL A 152 4.60 -23.79 3.28
CA VAL A 152 3.93 -22.60 2.75
C VAL A 152 3.82 -21.56 3.86
N GLU A 153 4.39 -20.39 3.62
CA GLU A 153 4.42 -19.29 4.57
C GLU A 153 3.54 -18.12 4.08
N PHE A 154 2.83 -17.49 5.01
CA PHE A 154 2.19 -16.21 4.74
C PHE A 154 3.26 -15.12 4.62
N SER A 155 3.31 -14.45 3.47
CA SER A 155 4.29 -13.39 3.20
C SER A 155 3.78 -11.99 3.50
N GLY A 156 2.47 -11.80 3.43
CA GLY A 156 1.83 -10.52 3.70
C GLY A 156 0.53 -10.36 2.94
N SER A 157 -0.14 -9.23 3.20
CA SER A 157 -1.35 -8.84 2.48
C SER A 157 -1.36 -7.34 2.24
N LYS A 158 -1.99 -6.91 1.16
CA LYS A 158 -2.22 -5.50 0.87
C LYS A 158 -3.59 -5.29 0.21
N VAL A 159 -4.07 -4.06 0.29
CA VAL A 159 -5.19 -3.60 -0.52
C VAL A 159 -4.64 -3.22 -1.89
N SER A 160 -5.21 -3.73 -2.97
CA SER A 160 -4.79 -3.41 -4.34
C SER A 160 -4.91 -1.90 -4.62
N ASP A 161 -4.06 -1.40 -5.50
CA ASP A 161 -4.05 0.03 -5.84
C ASP A 161 -5.39 0.50 -6.39
N LYS A 162 -6.09 -0.37 -7.13
CA LYS A 162 -7.44 -0.10 -7.65
C LYS A 162 -8.46 0.08 -6.53
N LEU A 163 -8.46 -0.83 -5.54
CA LEU A 163 -9.38 -0.76 -4.41
C LEU A 163 -9.03 0.42 -3.49
N GLN A 164 -7.74 0.73 -3.31
CA GLN A 164 -7.31 1.92 -2.58
C GLN A 164 -7.83 3.21 -3.22
N GLU A 165 -7.72 3.35 -4.54
CA GLU A 165 -8.18 4.55 -5.24
C GLU A 165 -9.70 4.69 -5.17
N GLN A 166 -10.44 3.59 -5.35
CA GLN A 166 -11.90 3.58 -5.19
C GLN A 166 -12.33 4.03 -3.79
N VAL A 167 -11.75 3.45 -2.75
CA VAL A 167 -12.08 3.81 -1.36
C VAL A 167 -11.66 5.25 -1.05
N LYS A 168 -10.53 5.70 -1.56
CA LYS A 168 -10.06 7.08 -1.43
C LYS A 168 -11.06 8.09 -2.02
N GLU A 169 -11.58 7.82 -3.23
CA GLU A 169 -12.60 8.66 -3.86
C GLU A 169 -13.86 8.75 -3.01
N GLU A 170 -14.36 7.60 -2.51
CA GLU A 170 -15.52 7.56 -1.62
C GLU A 170 -15.28 8.35 -0.32
N LEU A 171 -14.10 8.19 0.30
CA LEU A 171 -13.74 8.93 1.52
C LEU A 171 -13.58 10.43 1.28
N MET A 172 -13.09 10.84 0.10
CA MET A 172 -13.01 12.25 -0.26
C MET A 172 -14.41 12.88 -0.36
N VAL A 173 -15.38 12.17 -0.94
CA VAL A 173 -16.77 12.63 -0.99
C VAL A 173 -17.35 12.74 0.43
N GLU A 174 -17.16 11.71 1.26
CA GLU A 174 -17.65 11.68 2.64
C GLU A 174 -17.05 12.83 3.47
N ALA A 175 -15.72 13.01 3.44
CA ALA A 175 -15.03 14.07 4.16
C ALA A 175 -15.49 15.47 3.69
N THR A 176 -15.69 15.67 2.38
CA THR A 176 -16.16 16.93 1.82
C THR A 176 -17.59 17.25 2.27
N GLN A 177 -18.48 16.27 2.25
CA GLN A 177 -19.86 16.46 2.73
C GLN A 177 -19.90 16.80 4.22
N LYS A 178 -19.08 16.12 5.02
CA LYS A 178 -18.94 16.37 6.45
C LYS A 178 -18.40 17.78 6.72
N ALA A 179 -17.36 18.18 5.98
CA ALA A 179 -16.79 19.53 6.05
C ALA A 179 -17.83 20.60 5.74
N LYS A 180 -18.54 20.47 4.61
CA LYS A 180 -19.56 21.42 4.20
C LYS A 180 -20.67 21.56 5.24
N ARG A 181 -21.15 20.44 5.80
CA ARG A 181 -22.17 20.45 6.87
C ARG A 181 -21.66 21.16 8.10
N SER A 182 -20.45 20.87 8.55
CA SER A 182 -19.85 21.51 9.72
C SER A 182 -19.63 23.01 9.50
N ALA A 183 -19.14 23.41 8.30
CA ALA A 183 -18.95 24.81 7.95
C ALA A 183 -20.27 25.60 7.93
N THR A 184 -21.35 25.00 7.41
CA THR A 184 -22.68 25.62 7.41
C THR A 184 -23.18 25.87 8.84
N ILE A 185 -23.09 24.86 9.70
CA ILE A 185 -23.49 24.98 11.12
C ILE A 185 -22.68 26.09 11.81
N LEU A 186 -21.37 26.14 11.60
CA LEU A 186 -20.51 27.17 12.20
C LEU A 186 -20.88 28.58 11.70
N ALA A 187 -21.10 28.76 10.40
CA ALA A 187 -21.47 30.04 9.80
C ALA A 187 -22.81 30.56 10.35
N GLU A 188 -23.83 29.70 10.37
CA GLU A 188 -25.17 30.05 10.87
C GLU A 188 -25.16 30.44 12.34
N ASN A 189 -24.40 29.74 13.19
CA ASN A 189 -24.31 30.03 14.63
C ASN A 189 -23.62 31.38 14.96
N VAL A 190 -22.81 31.90 14.04
CA VAL A 190 -22.19 33.24 14.17
C VAL A 190 -22.96 34.32 13.40
N GLY A 191 -24.16 34.01 12.89
CA GLY A 191 -24.98 34.94 12.14
C GLY A 191 -24.49 35.27 10.73
N ALA A 192 -23.66 34.41 10.15
CA ALA A 192 -23.14 34.51 8.80
C ALA A 192 -23.69 33.40 7.91
N HIS A 193 -23.44 33.49 6.59
CA HIS A 193 -23.75 32.44 5.64
C HIS A 193 -22.48 31.87 5.03
N LEU A 194 -22.51 30.56 4.72
CA LEU A 194 -21.38 29.89 4.08
C LEU A 194 -21.23 30.40 2.62
N GLY A 195 -20.05 30.91 2.30
CA GLY A 195 -19.68 31.35 0.96
C GLY A 195 -18.95 30.28 0.15
N ARG A 196 -18.17 30.73 -0.82
CA ARG A 196 -17.36 29.83 -1.69
C ARG A 196 -16.16 29.27 -0.94
N PRO A 197 -15.64 28.09 -1.37
CA PRO A 197 -14.36 27.62 -0.88
C PRO A 197 -13.23 28.54 -1.37
N LEU A 198 -12.36 28.94 -0.47
CA LEU A 198 -11.16 29.75 -0.75
C LEU A 198 -9.91 28.87 -0.88
N MET A 199 -9.88 27.76 -0.14
CA MET A 199 -8.77 26.80 -0.15
C MET A 199 -9.30 25.40 0.14
N VAL A 200 -8.72 24.42 -0.55
CA VAL A 200 -8.96 23.00 -0.34
C VAL A 200 -7.62 22.27 -0.46
N GLU A 201 -7.21 21.64 0.62
CA GLU A 201 -6.01 20.80 0.66
C GLU A 201 -6.40 19.42 1.14
N ASN A 202 -5.90 18.37 0.49
CA ASN A 202 -6.17 17.00 0.92
C ASN A 202 -4.86 16.24 1.21
N THR A 203 -4.94 15.33 2.16
CA THR A 203 -3.87 14.39 2.47
C THR A 203 -4.48 13.01 2.55
N PHE A 204 -3.88 12.08 1.79
CA PHE A 204 -4.23 10.67 1.80
C PHE A 204 -3.24 9.89 2.64
N SER A 205 -3.73 8.93 3.40
CA SER A 205 -2.90 8.01 4.19
C SER A 205 -3.43 6.58 4.05
N TYR A 206 -2.54 5.69 3.71
CA TYR A 206 -2.75 4.25 3.72
C TYR A 206 -1.85 3.62 4.78
N SER A 207 -2.46 2.93 5.74
CA SER A 207 -1.76 2.20 6.80
C SER A 207 -1.99 0.70 6.61
N PRO A 208 -1.06 0.01 5.92
CA PRO A 208 -1.13 -1.43 5.80
C PRO A 208 -0.95 -2.04 7.20
N ARG A 209 -1.89 -2.85 7.61
CA ARG A 209 -1.67 -3.75 8.74
C ARG A 209 -1.14 -5.04 8.14
N ASN A 210 0.16 -5.27 8.25
CA ASN A 210 0.77 -6.53 7.84
C ASN A 210 0.10 -7.65 8.62
N GLY A 211 -0.65 -8.47 7.88
CA GLY A 211 -1.63 -9.35 8.42
C GLY A 211 -1.04 -10.40 9.34
N VAL A 212 -1.31 -10.21 10.60
CA VAL A 212 -1.27 -11.34 11.52
C VAL A 212 -2.56 -12.10 11.26
N LEU A 213 -2.45 -13.32 10.73
CA LEU A 213 -3.55 -14.26 10.72
C LEU A 213 -4.04 -14.42 12.16
N ARG A 214 -5.16 -13.80 12.49
CA ARG A 214 -5.84 -14.10 13.73
C ARG A 214 -6.69 -15.33 13.49
N THR A 215 -6.11 -16.49 13.73
CA THR A 215 -6.92 -17.64 14.09
C THR A 215 -7.66 -17.22 15.36
N LYS A 216 -8.98 -17.25 15.37
CA LYS A 216 -9.72 -17.18 16.62
C LYS A 216 -9.32 -18.43 17.40
N ALA A 217 -8.27 -18.29 18.21
CA ALA A 217 -7.89 -19.33 19.14
C ALA A 217 -9.11 -19.54 20.06
N PHE A 218 -9.60 -20.76 20.10
CA PHE A 218 -10.48 -21.25 21.11
C PHE A 218 -10.01 -20.72 22.45
N ALA A 219 -10.88 -19.99 23.16
CA ALA A 219 -10.70 -19.83 24.58
C ALA A 219 -10.69 -21.25 25.16
N PRO A 220 -9.66 -21.68 25.90
CA PRO A 220 -9.72 -22.95 26.57
C PRO A 220 -10.92 -22.87 27.50
N ALA A 221 -11.93 -23.67 27.23
CA ALA A 221 -13.03 -23.88 28.16
C ALA A 221 -12.43 -24.50 29.43
N GLY A 222 -11.95 -23.62 30.31
CA GLY A 222 -11.55 -23.99 31.64
C GLY A 222 -12.80 -24.39 32.41
N TYR A 223 -12.83 -25.63 32.81
CA TYR A 223 -13.65 -26.15 33.91
C TYR A 223 -15.16 -26.03 33.80
N LEU A 224 -15.80 -26.97 33.11
CA LEU A 224 -17.03 -27.57 33.63
C LEU A 224 -17.06 -29.03 33.21
N LEU A 225 -16.94 -29.88 34.18
CA LEU A 225 -17.24 -31.32 34.14
C LEU A 225 -18.71 -31.53 33.78
N ASN A 226 -18.94 -32.59 32.99
CA ASN A 226 -20.21 -33.27 32.73
C ASN A 226 -21.15 -32.64 31.69
N SER A 227 -20.99 -33.08 30.46
CA SER A 227 -22.01 -33.91 29.79
C SER A 227 -21.54 -34.23 28.37
N ALA A 228 -21.72 -35.45 27.98
CA ALA A 228 -21.43 -35.98 26.66
C ALA A 228 -22.29 -35.27 25.58
N GLU A 229 -21.76 -35.30 24.34
CA GLU A 229 -22.50 -35.06 23.10
C GLU A 229 -22.84 -33.57 22.81
N ASP A 230 -21.86 -32.87 22.25
CA ASP A 230 -21.94 -32.05 21.05
C ASP A 230 -20.57 -31.40 20.83
N SER A 231 -19.68 -32.11 20.14
CA SER A 231 -18.48 -31.47 19.57
C SER A 231 -18.95 -30.64 18.38
N VAL A 232 -19.36 -29.40 18.65
CA VAL A 232 -19.51 -28.38 17.60
C VAL A 232 -18.14 -28.12 17.05
N TYR A 233 -17.83 -28.70 15.91
CA TYR A 233 -16.69 -28.33 15.08
C TYR A 233 -16.91 -26.88 14.67
N GLN A 234 -16.32 -25.95 15.42
CA GLN A 234 -16.23 -24.56 14.96
C GLN A 234 -15.17 -24.56 13.87
N GLU A 235 -15.60 -24.25 12.66
CA GLU A 235 -14.71 -24.00 11.53
C GLU A 235 -13.68 -22.95 11.95
N GLU A 236 -12.40 -23.29 11.86
CA GLU A 236 -11.30 -22.34 12.03
C GLU A 236 -11.37 -21.32 10.91
N SER A 237 -12.00 -20.18 11.17
CA SER A 237 -12.03 -19.09 10.22
C SER A 237 -10.70 -18.35 10.26
N VAL A 238 -10.01 -18.32 9.14
CA VAL A 238 -8.80 -17.54 8.94
C VAL A 238 -9.20 -16.09 8.66
N GLU A 239 -8.89 -15.18 9.58
CA GLU A 239 -9.15 -13.75 9.41
C GLU A 239 -7.85 -13.00 9.09
N ILE A 240 -7.88 -12.15 8.07
CA ILE A 240 -6.78 -11.26 7.71
C ILE A 240 -7.00 -9.90 8.34
N ALA A 241 -5.95 -9.29 8.88
CA ALA A 241 -6.04 -7.96 9.47
C ALA A 241 -6.43 -6.93 8.42
N LYS A 242 -7.47 -6.13 8.71
CA LYS A 242 -7.92 -5.04 7.84
C LYS A 242 -6.90 -3.90 7.85
N SER A 243 -6.63 -3.36 6.69
CA SER A 243 -5.82 -2.15 6.52
C SER A 243 -6.69 -0.91 6.68
N GLN A 244 -6.10 0.20 7.13
CA GLN A 244 -6.82 1.45 7.28
C GLN A 244 -6.47 2.42 6.15
N ILE A 245 -7.51 2.99 5.53
CA ILE A 245 -7.42 4.08 4.57
C ILE A 245 -8.06 5.30 5.18
N SER A 246 -7.40 6.45 5.11
CA SER A 246 -7.94 7.71 5.62
C SER A 246 -7.64 8.88 4.69
N VAL A 247 -8.56 9.83 4.66
CA VAL A 247 -8.45 11.09 3.94
C VAL A 247 -8.68 12.22 4.93
N ASN A 248 -7.75 13.17 4.96
CA ASN A 248 -7.87 14.40 5.74
C ASN A 248 -7.95 15.56 4.75
N ILE A 249 -8.95 16.40 4.89
CA ILE A 249 -9.14 17.57 4.02
C ILE A 249 -9.20 18.81 4.89
N HIS A 250 -8.40 19.80 4.53
CA HIS A 250 -8.45 21.14 5.08
C HIS A 250 -9.23 22.06 4.14
N PHE A 251 -10.24 22.72 4.65
CA PHE A 251 -11.09 23.65 3.93
C PHE A 251 -11.03 25.03 4.57
N ARG A 252 -10.99 26.04 3.71
CA ARG A 252 -11.27 27.43 4.08
C ARG A 252 -12.43 27.93 3.24
N PHE A 253 -13.51 28.33 3.89
CA PHE A 253 -14.70 28.89 3.26
C PHE A 253 -14.84 30.36 3.63
N GLU A 254 -15.26 31.17 2.65
CA GLU A 254 -15.71 32.54 2.87
C GLU A 254 -16.94 32.56 3.76
N LEU A 255 -17.03 33.56 4.65
CA LEU A 255 -18.25 33.88 5.39
C LEU A 255 -18.89 35.14 4.80
N LYS A 256 -20.20 35.13 4.63
CA LYS A 256 -21.02 36.23 4.06
C LYS A 256 -22.09 36.65 5.07
#